data_3a265547d5695df1c5aa9f2009f75831
#
_entry.id   3a265547d5695df1c5aa9f2009f75831
#
_cell.length_a   1.000
_cell.length_b   1.000
_cell.length_c   1.000
_cell.angle_alpha   90.00
_cell.angle_beta   90.00
_cell.angle_gamma   90.00
#
_symmetry.space_group_name_H-M   'P 1'
#
loop_
_entity.id
_entity.type
_entity.pdbx_description
1 polymer ?
#
loop_
_entity_poly.entity_id
_entity_poly.type
_entity_poly.pdbx_seq_one_letter_code
_entity_poly.pdbx_strand_id
1 'polypeptide(L)'
;MVARRTGHALFIESPLTGKGPRVYTDNASVARFLQRTIEVLLYKDFASESLPLTDAEFERTGNSLSTVEERIISDEDEIILSYWDLMAPFVLTMPPGALDRPIGVYSTFLPARSAQLAVNSNVATAKVFPQDRFGKPGSSCCLAWSETWTRPRG
;
A
#
# COMPACT_ATOMS: atom_id res chain seq x y z
N MET A 1 -13.08 9.73 -22.95
CA MET A 1 -13.45 8.61 -22.05
C MET A 1 -12.25 8.30 -21.16
N VAL A 2 -12.40 8.43 -19.87
CA VAL A 2 -11.35 8.02 -18.91
C VAL A 2 -11.58 6.56 -18.59
N ALA A 3 -10.66 5.70 -19.04
CA ALA A 3 -10.72 4.27 -18.68
C ALA A 3 -10.32 4.13 -17.21
N ARG A 4 -11.27 3.84 -16.33
CA ARG A 4 -11.02 3.50 -14.94
C ARG A 4 -10.57 2.05 -14.85
N ARG A 5 -9.34 1.83 -14.40
CA ARG A 5 -8.83 0.49 -14.07
C ARG A 5 -8.92 0.31 -12.56
N THR A 6 -9.44 -0.81 -12.13
CA THR A 6 -9.50 -1.20 -10.72
C THR A 6 -8.69 -2.47 -10.52
N GLY A 7 -8.04 -2.55 -9.39
CA GLY A 7 -7.25 -3.71 -8.99
C GLY A 7 -6.50 -3.42 -7.70
N HIS A 8 -5.89 -4.47 -7.17
CA HIS A 8 -5.12 -4.42 -5.94
C HIS A 8 -3.72 -4.94 -6.18
N ALA A 9 -2.78 -4.45 -5.42
CA ALA A 9 -1.44 -4.99 -5.36
C ALA A 9 -0.89 -4.89 -3.93
N LEU A 10 -0.22 -5.94 -3.50
CA LEU A 10 0.58 -5.96 -2.28
C LEU A 10 2.05 -6.07 -2.64
N PHE A 11 2.82 -5.09 -2.20
CA PHE A 11 4.27 -5.10 -2.27
C PHE A 11 4.78 -5.41 -0.87
N ILE A 12 5.46 -6.54 -0.72
CA ILE A 12 5.88 -7.02 0.60
C ILE A 12 7.32 -7.53 0.57
N GLU A 13 8.07 -7.16 1.60
CA GLU A 13 9.35 -7.75 1.92
C GLU A 13 9.34 -8.11 3.41
N SER A 14 9.39 -9.39 3.69
CA SER A 14 9.34 -9.94 5.05
C SER A 14 10.06 -11.28 5.10
N PRO A 15 10.74 -11.61 6.20
CA PRO A 15 11.26 -12.95 6.42
C PRO A 15 10.19 -14.05 6.32
N LEU A 16 8.91 -13.70 6.56
CA LEU A 16 7.79 -14.64 6.48
C LEU A 16 7.39 -14.98 5.05
N THR A 17 7.74 -14.16 4.06
CA THR A 17 7.47 -14.41 2.63
C THR A 17 8.67 -14.96 1.87
N GLY A 18 9.72 -15.32 2.59
CA GLY A 18 10.96 -15.79 1.99
C GLY A 18 11.95 -14.64 1.72
N LYS A 19 12.94 -14.90 0.87
CA LYS A 19 14.02 -13.96 0.63
C LYS A 19 13.66 -12.96 -0.49
N GLY A 20 13.80 -11.68 -0.19
CA GLY A 20 13.59 -10.59 -1.16
C GLY A 20 12.14 -10.12 -1.32
N PRO A 21 11.92 -9.09 -2.15
CA PRO A 21 10.61 -8.51 -2.37
C PRO A 21 9.68 -9.43 -3.16
N ARG A 22 8.39 -9.37 -2.84
CA ARG A 22 7.32 -10.07 -3.55
C ARG A 22 6.17 -9.15 -3.88
N VAL A 23 5.46 -9.46 -4.96
CA VAL A 23 4.30 -8.70 -5.42
C VAL A 23 3.13 -9.64 -5.67
N TYR A 24 2.02 -9.40 -4.98
CA TYR A 24 0.74 -10.10 -5.16
C TYR A 24 -0.25 -9.13 -5.79
N THR A 25 -1.06 -9.60 -6.73
CA THR A 25 -2.03 -8.74 -7.42
C THR A 25 -3.19 -9.54 -8.01
N ASP A 26 -4.33 -8.90 -8.10
CA ASP A 26 -5.48 -9.37 -8.88
C ASP A 26 -5.54 -8.71 -10.28
N ASN A 27 -4.62 -7.78 -10.57
CA ASN A 27 -4.55 -7.07 -11.85
C ASN A 27 -3.11 -6.65 -12.16
N ALA A 28 -2.46 -7.40 -13.05
CA ALA A 28 -1.08 -7.15 -13.44
C ALA A 28 -0.82 -5.74 -13.99
N SER A 29 -1.77 -5.18 -14.76
CA SER A 29 -1.64 -3.82 -15.29
C SER A 29 -1.61 -2.76 -14.19
N VAL A 30 -2.42 -2.95 -13.14
CA VAL A 30 -2.43 -2.05 -11.97
C VAL A 30 -1.13 -2.18 -11.19
N ALA A 31 -0.66 -3.39 -10.94
CA ALA A 31 0.61 -3.62 -10.24
C ALA A 31 1.79 -2.97 -10.97
N ARG A 32 1.90 -3.15 -12.27
CA ARG A 32 2.97 -2.52 -13.09
C ARG A 32 2.87 -0.99 -13.12
N PHE A 33 1.66 -0.45 -13.18
CA PHE A 33 1.46 0.99 -13.06
C PHE A 33 1.96 1.53 -11.70
N LEU A 34 1.62 0.87 -10.60
CA LEU A 34 2.07 1.26 -9.26
C LEU A 34 3.60 1.15 -9.12
N GLN A 35 4.22 0.11 -9.66
CA GLN A 35 5.68 -0.01 -9.68
C GLN A 35 6.35 1.19 -10.36
N ARG A 36 5.84 1.62 -11.50
CA ARG A 36 6.43 2.73 -12.28
C ARG A 36 6.18 4.10 -11.69
N THR A 37 5.06 4.29 -11.02
CA THR A 37 4.60 5.63 -10.59
C THR A 37 4.76 5.89 -9.11
N ILE A 38 4.71 4.86 -8.27
CA ILE A 38 4.76 4.98 -6.81
C ILE A 38 6.01 4.32 -6.25
N GLU A 39 6.19 3.03 -6.48
CA GLU A 39 7.25 2.24 -5.84
C GLU A 39 8.66 2.66 -6.29
N VAL A 40 8.83 3.07 -7.53
CA VAL A 40 10.11 3.58 -8.03
C VAL A 40 10.65 4.78 -7.22
N LEU A 41 9.75 5.53 -6.58
CA LEU A 41 10.10 6.71 -5.80
C LEU A 41 10.23 6.43 -4.30
N LEU A 42 9.55 5.42 -3.80
CA LEU A 42 9.47 5.11 -2.37
C LEU A 42 10.36 3.93 -1.98
N TYR A 43 10.33 2.86 -2.77
CA TYR A 43 10.97 1.59 -2.45
C TYR A 43 11.57 0.98 -3.72
N LYS A 44 12.85 1.25 -3.96
CA LYS A 44 13.54 0.86 -5.20
C LYS A 44 13.54 -0.66 -5.45
N ASP A 45 13.52 -1.45 -4.41
CA ASP A 45 13.54 -2.92 -4.53
C ASP A 45 12.26 -3.48 -5.17
N PHE A 46 11.14 -2.75 -5.07
CA PHE A 46 9.89 -3.09 -5.74
C PHE A 46 9.74 -2.50 -7.14
N ALA A 47 10.61 -1.59 -7.54
CA ALA A 47 10.49 -0.88 -8.83
C ALA A 47 10.85 -1.75 -10.04
N SER A 48 11.50 -2.88 -9.84
CA SER A 48 11.90 -3.76 -10.94
C SER A 48 10.72 -4.47 -11.57
N GLU A 49 10.47 -4.22 -12.86
CA GLU A 49 9.47 -4.95 -13.63
C GLU A 49 9.85 -6.41 -13.94
N SER A 50 11.08 -6.82 -13.61
CA SER A 50 11.50 -8.22 -13.65
C SER A 50 11.02 -9.04 -12.45
N LEU A 51 10.50 -8.40 -11.39
CA LEU A 51 9.86 -9.09 -10.29
C LEU A 51 8.63 -9.85 -10.80
N PRO A 52 8.51 -11.16 -10.55
CA PRO A 52 7.31 -11.90 -10.92
C PRO A 52 6.11 -11.39 -10.12
N LEU A 53 4.96 -11.34 -10.78
CA LEU A 53 3.69 -11.06 -10.12
C LEU A 53 3.02 -12.37 -9.74
N THR A 54 2.54 -12.46 -8.52
CA THR A 54 1.76 -13.61 -8.01
C THR A 54 0.29 -13.25 -8.03
N ASP A 55 -0.54 -14.05 -8.70
CA ASP A 55 -1.98 -13.87 -8.69
C ASP A 55 -2.54 -14.11 -7.29
N ALA A 56 -3.38 -13.21 -6.82
CA ALA A 56 -4.00 -13.29 -5.51
C ALA A 56 -5.38 -12.64 -5.49
N GLU A 57 -6.22 -13.10 -4.57
CA GLU A 57 -7.49 -12.48 -4.23
C GLU A 57 -7.29 -11.53 -3.04
N PHE A 58 -8.03 -10.42 -3.03
CA PHE A 58 -7.96 -9.38 -2.00
C PHE A 58 -9.33 -9.18 -1.36
N GLU A 59 -9.38 -9.23 -0.04
CA GLU A 59 -10.58 -8.98 0.73
C GLU A 59 -10.26 -7.98 1.84
N ARG A 60 -11.08 -6.92 1.95
CA ARG A 60 -11.01 -5.95 3.04
C ARG A 60 -12.24 -6.08 3.91
N THR A 61 -12.04 -6.15 5.22
CA THR A 61 -13.10 -6.17 6.23
C THR A 61 -12.86 -5.11 7.31
N GLY A 62 -13.89 -4.81 8.09
CA GLY A 62 -13.82 -3.83 9.16
C GLY A 62 -14.21 -2.42 8.71
N ASN A 63 -13.85 -1.43 9.50
CA ASN A 63 -14.17 -0.03 9.24
C ASN A 63 -13.12 0.91 9.84
N SER A 64 -13.09 2.14 9.35
CA SER A 64 -12.12 3.17 9.75
C SER A 64 -12.26 3.69 11.18
N LEU A 65 -13.26 3.25 11.93
CA LEU A 65 -13.49 3.66 13.32
C LEU A 65 -13.00 2.63 14.34
N SER A 66 -12.65 1.44 13.89
CA SER A 66 -12.26 0.35 14.80
C SER A 66 -11.03 -0.41 14.29
N THR A 67 -11.26 -1.43 13.51
CA THR A 67 -10.24 -2.33 12.98
C THR A 67 -10.43 -2.51 11.48
N VAL A 68 -9.35 -2.48 10.74
CA VAL A 68 -9.34 -2.81 9.31
C VAL A 68 -8.45 -4.02 9.11
N GLU A 69 -8.92 -4.99 8.35
CA GLU A 69 -8.17 -6.17 7.97
C GLU A 69 -8.15 -6.30 6.45
N GLU A 70 -6.96 -6.55 5.91
CA GLU A 70 -6.72 -6.90 4.52
C GLU A 70 -6.27 -8.36 4.46
N ARG A 71 -7.00 -9.18 3.72
CA ARG A 71 -6.67 -10.57 3.49
C ARG A 71 -6.29 -10.78 2.05
N ILE A 72 -5.12 -11.36 1.82
CA ILE A 72 -4.57 -11.61 0.49
C ILE A 72 -4.30 -13.11 0.38
N ILE A 73 -4.93 -13.75 -0.60
CA ILE A 73 -4.87 -15.21 -0.78
C ILE A 73 -4.35 -15.52 -2.17
N SER A 74 -3.23 -16.22 -2.24
CA SER A 74 -2.70 -16.86 -3.43
C SER A 74 -2.77 -18.38 -3.33
N ASP A 75 -2.31 -19.09 -4.35
CA ASP A 75 -2.24 -20.56 -4.31
C ASP A 75 -1.30 -21.09 -3.21
N GLU A 76 -0.29 -20.29 -2.84
CA GLU A 76 0.75 -20.70 -1.89
C GLU A 76 0.64 -20.01 -0.53
N ASP A 77 0.13 -18.78 -0.49
CA ASP A 77 0.19 -17.94 0.71
C ASP A 77 -1.16 -17.35 1.09
N GLU A 78 -1.42 -17.27 2.38
CA GLU A 78 -2.42 -16.42 3.00
C GLU A 78 -1.72 -15.34 3.81
N ILE A 79 -1.94 -14.07 3.42
CA ILE A 79 -1.36 -12.91 4.09
C ILE A 79 -2.48 -12.09 4.70
N ILE A 80 -2.34 -11.74 5.98
CA ILE A 80 -3.30 -10.92 6.71
C ILE A 80 -2.59 -9.70 7.28
N LEU A 81 -3.08 -8.53 6.92
CA LEU A 81 -2.67 -7.24 7.47
C LEU A 81 -3.81 -6.71 8.33
N SER A 82 -3.57 -6.54 9.62
CA SER A 82 -4.57 -6.02 10.57
C SER A 82 -4.08 -4.71 11.15
N TYR A 83 -4.99 -3.73 11.25
CA TYR A 83 -4.74 -2.40 11.76
C TYR A 83 -5.80 -2.05 12.80
N TRP A 84 -5.39 -1.59 13.97
CA TRP A 84 -6.31 -1.16 15.02
C TRP A 84 -5.71 -0.02 15.85
N ASP A 85 -6.48 0.51 16.78
CA ASP A 85 -6.14 1.70 17.53
C ASP A 85 -5.78 2.85 16.59
N LEU A 86 -6.75 3.21 15.75
CA LEU A 86 -6.58 4.16 14.66
C LEU A 86 -6.49 5.58 15.20
N MET A 87 -5.60 6.37 14.60
CA MET A 87 -5.35 7.77 14.97
C MET A 87 -6.23 8.71 14.14
N ALA A 88 -6.20 10.00 14.48
CA ALA A 88 -6.89 11.02 13.69
C ALA A 88 -6.37 11.03 12.23
N PRO A 89 -7.26 11.05 11.23
CA PRO A 89 -6.84 11.11 9.84
C PRO A 89 -6.31 12.51 9.48
N PHE A 90 -5.48 12.55 8.44
CA PHE A 90 -5.04 13.82 7.83
C PHE A 90 -4.94 13.68 6.31
N VAL A 91 -4.95 14.83 5.63
CA VAL A 91 -4.95 14.91 4.16
C VAL A 91 -3.64 15.49 3.67
N LEU A 92 -3.12 14.93 2.59
CA LEU A 92 -2.00 15.46 1.83
C LEU A 92 -2.41 15.67 0.37
N THR A 93 -2.11 16.84 -0.17
CA THR A 93 -2.32 17.13 -1.58
C THR A 93 -1.00 17.57 -2.21
N MET A 94 -0.62 16.92 -3.31
CA MET A 94 0.54 17.30 -4.11
C MET A 94 0.12 17.49 -5.58
N PRO A 95 0.41 18.65 -6.18
CA PRO A 95 0.11 18.88 -7.59
C PRO A 95 1.03 18.08 -8.52
N PRO A 96 0.63 17.87 -9.81
CA PRO A 96 1.52 17.32 -10.81
C PRO A 96 2.82 18.15 -10.93
N GLY A 97 3.96 17.47 -10.98
CA GLY A 97 5.29 18.06 -10.98
C GLY A 97 5.97 18.14 -9.61
N ALA A 98 5.24 17.95 -8.53
CA ALA A 98 5.85 17.82 -7.21
C ALA A 98 6.63 16.51 -7.11
N LEU A 99 7.85 16.57 -6.51
CA LEU A 99 8.74 15.42 -6.38
C LEU A 99 9.03 14.72 -7.73
N ASP A 100 9.12 15.48 -8.81
CA ASP A 100 9.34 14.97 -10.18
C ASP A 100 8.30 13.95 -10.68
N ARG A 101 7.09 13.99 -10.09
CA ARG A 101 5.98 13.13 -10.51
C ARG A 101 5.14 13.81 -11.60
N PRO A 102 4.80 13.10 -12.68
CA PRO A 102 3.92 13.63 -13.72
C PRO A 102 2.45 13.71 -13.29
N ILE A 103 2.12 13.09 -12.16
CA ILE A 103 0.76 13.00 -11.61
C ILE A 103 0.62 13.83 -10.34
N GLY A 104 -0.55 14.41 -10.12
CA GLY A 104 -0.96 14.93 -8.83
C GLY A 104 -1.51 13.83 -7.93
N VAL A 105 -1.45 14.03 -6.64
CA VAL A 105 -1.93 13.08 -5.63
C VAL A 105 -2.75 13.81 -4.58
N TYR A 106 -3.91 13.29 -4.27
CA TYR A 106 -4.70 13.61 -3.09
C TYR A 106 -4.81 12.36 -2.23
N SER A 107 -4.34 12.41 -1.00
CA SER A 107 -4.33 11.25 -0.12
C SER A 107 -4.94 11.57 1.24
N THR A 108 -5.79 10.69 1.71
CA THR A 108 -6.22 10.66 3.11
C THR A 108 -5.45 9.57 3.82
N PHE A 109 -4.71 9.93 4.86
CA PHE A 109 -3.94 9.01 5.70
C PHE A 109 -4.68 8.73 7.00
N LEU A 110 -4.74 7.47 7.39
CA LEU A 110 -5.27 7.01 8.67
C LEU A 110 -4.20 6.17 9.37
N PRO A 111 -3.37 6.80 10.21
CA PRO A 111 -2.34 6.07 10.94
C PRO A 111 -2.94 5.11 11.96
N ALA A 112 -2.25 4.01 12.21
CA ALA A 112 -2.60 3.03 13.23
C ALA A 112 -1.50 2.96 14.30
N ARG A 113 -1.88 2.97 15.59
CA ARG A 113 -0.92 2.72 16.66
C ARG A 113 -0.54 1.26 16.78
N SER A 114 -1.37 0.39 16.24
CA SER A 114 -1.16 -1.06 16.28
C SER A 114 -1.46 -1.68 14.94
N ALA A 115 -0.61 -2.60 14.51
CA ALA A 115 -0.79 -3.39 13.31
C ALA A 115 -0.11 -4.74 13.45
N GLN A 116 -0.55 -5.69 12.67
CA GLN A 116 0.01 -7.03 12.64
C GLN A 116 0.06 -7.52 11.19
N LEU A 117 1.17 -8.14 10.85
CA LEU A 117 1.33 -8.94 9.63
C LEU A 117 1.38 -10.41 10.02
N ALA A 118 0.54 -11.23 9.41
CA ALA A 118 0.61 -12.67 9.49
C ALA A 118 0.72 -13.28 8.08
N VAL A 119 1.59 -14.25 7.92
CA VAL A 119 1.75 -15.02 6.68
C VAL A 119 1.64 -16.50 7.02
N ASN A 120 0.65 -17.18 6.46
CA ASN A 120 0.39 -18.59 6.72
C ASN A 120 0.32 -18.91 8.24
N SER A 121 -0.40 -18.04 8.97
CA SER A 121 -0.55 -18.08 10.44
C SER A 121 0.71 -17.75 11.26
N ASN A 122 1.83 -17.42 10.63
CA ASN A 122 3.03 -16.96 11.33
C ASN A 122 3.00 -15.44 11.45
N VAL A 123 3.14 -14.93 12.67
CA VAL A 123 3.05 -13.51 12.98
C VAL A 123 4.44 -12.86 12.93
N ALA A 124 4.54 -11.71 12.26
CA ALA A 124 5.76 -10.93 12.24
C ALA A 124 6.07 -10.35 13.63
N THR A 125 7.34 -10.29 13.95
CA THR A 125 7.83 -9.77 15.26
C THR A 125 8.03 -8.26 15.28
N ALA A 126 7.98 -7.61 14.11
CA ALA A 126 8.07 -6.15 13.99
C ALA A 126 6.93 -5.46 14.74
N LYS A 127 7.23 -4.29 15.30
CA LYS A 127 6.25 -3.49 16.06
C LYS A 127 6.06 -2.12 15.41
N VAL A 128 4.85 -1.60 15.54
CA VAL A 128 4.53 -0.22 15.16
C VAL A 128 5.18 0.74 16.17
N PHE A 129 5.73 1.83 15.66
CA PHE A 129 6.32 2.89 16.47
C PHE A 129 5.78 4.26 16.03
N PRO A 130 5.73 5.26 16.96
CA PRO A 130 5.34 6.62 16.60
C PRO A 130 6.28 7.22 15.55
N GLN A 131 5.72 7.90 14.59
CA GLN A 131 6.47 8.58 13.53
C GLN A 131 5.66 9.76 13.01
N ASP A 132 6.22 10.97 13.04
CA ASP A 132 5.58 12.11 12.41
C ASP A 132 5.63 11.95 10.88
N ARG A 133 4.51 12.26 10.24
CA ARG A 133 4.37 12.27 8.79
C ARG A 133 3.89 13.63 8.33
N PHE A 134 4.69 14.27 7.48
CA PHE A 134 4.34 15.60 6.94
C PHE A 134 3.99 16.63 8.03
N GLY A 135 4.70 16.60 9.17
CA GLY A 135 4.44 17.46 10.32
C GLY A 135 3.18 17.11 11.11
N LYS A 136 2.57 15.96 10.89
CA LYS A 136 1.40 15.45 11.60
C LYS A 136 1.75 14.24 12.45
N PRO A 137 1.14 14.09 13.65
CA PRO A 137 1.28 12.88 14.45
C PRO A 137 0.84 11.65 13.65
N GLY A 138 1.67 10.62 13.63
CA GLY A 138 1.43 9.39 12.91
C GLY A 138 2.18 8.22 13.51
N SER A 139 2.31 7.17 12.74
CA SER A 139 3.05 5.97 13.12
C SER A 139 3.79 5.39 11.91
N SER A 140 4.61 4.38 12.16
CA SER A 140 5.25 3.59 11.10
C SER A 140 4.25 2.78 10.26
N CYS A 141 2.97 2.74 10.67
CA CYS A 141 1.90 2.03 10.00
C CYS A 141 0.73 2.95 9.69
N CYS A 142 0.25 2.92 8.44
CA CYS A 142 -0.78 3.84 8.00
C CYS A 142 -1.62 3.22 6.88
N LEU A 143 -2.94 3.35 7.01
CA LEU A 143 -3.85 3.17 5.88
C LEU A 143 -3.91 4.46 5.08
N ALA A 144 -4.01 4.37 3.77
CA ALA A 144 -4.17 5.53 2.92
C ALA A 144 -5.15 5.24 1.77
N TRP A 145 -5.95 6.26 1.45
CA TRP A 145 -6.78 6.29 0.25
C TRP A 145 -6.28 7.44 -0.61
N SER A 146 -5.91 7.15 -1.85
CA SER A 146 -5.31 8.13 -2.73
C SER A 146 -6.02 8.19 -4.07
N GLU A 147 -6.18 9.41 -4.56
CA GLU A 147 -6.62 9.69 -5.93
C GLU A 147 -5.47 10.36 -6.67
N THR A 148 -5.33 10.04 -7.94
CA THR A 148 -4.32 10.64 -8.81
C THR A 148 -4.97 11.34 -9.99
N TRP A 149 -4.34 12.43 -10.45
CA TRP A 149 -4.80 13.14 -11.65
C TRP A 149 -3.60 13.60 -12.49
N THR A 150 -3.87 13.88 -13.74
CA THR A 150 -2.89 14.48 -14.67
C THR A 150 -3.39 15.86 -15.10
N ARG A 151 -2.48 16.77 -15.42
CA ARG A 151 -2.87 18.01 -16.09
C ARG A 151 -3.39 17.67 -17.49
N PRO A 152 -4.52 18.25 -17.92
CA PRO A 152 -4.92 18.17 -19.34
C PRO A 152 -3.77 18.67 -20.21
N ARG A 153 -3.48 17.94 -21.28
CA ARG A 153 -2.58 18.46 -22.31
C ARG A 153 -3.31 19.61 -22.99
N GLY A 154 -2.78 20.80 -22.83
CA GLY A 154 -3.27 21.98 -23.53
C GLY A 154 -3.04 21.87 -25.02
#